data_6fd080f3ac6a7f4b17206af9647ea3fc
#
_entry.id   6fd080f3ac6a7f4b17206af9647ea3fc
#
_cell.length_a   1.000
_cell.length_b   1.000
_cell.length_c   1.000
_cell.angle_alpha   90.00
_cell.angle_beta   90.00
_cell.angle_gamma   90.00
#
_symmetry.space_group_name_H-M   'P 1'
#
loop_
_entity.id
_entity.type
_entity.pdbx_description
1 polymer ?
#
loop_
_entity_poly.entity_id
_entity_poly.type
_entity_poly.pdbx_seq_one_letter_code
_entity_poly.pdbx_strand_id
1 'polypeptide(L)'
;MRTVSLPSGEAVRALGQGTWGLGIDPARWRDDVAAVRLGLDLGLTLVDTAEMYGDGSTEELVGEAIAGRRDDVFLVSKVYPHNADRRGVVAACERSLRRLRTDRLDLYLLHWRGAAPFEETLAGFADLVRSGKIRHYGVSNLDAGEMAEWSSKPGGAATATNQVLYNLMRRGVEWDLLPWCR
;
A
#
# COMPACT_ATOMS: atom_id res chain seq x y z
N MET A 1 16.76 2.43 -13.68
CA MET A 1 16.48 2.70 -12.25
C MET A 1 16.63 1.40 -11.48
N ARG A 2 17.17 1.43 -10.22
CA ARG A 2 17.36 0.23 -9.38
C ARG A 2 16.02 -0.44 -9.07
N THR A 3 16.01 -1.76 -8.97
CA THR A 3 14.87 -2.57 -8.53
C THR A 3 15.24 -3.34 -7.25
N VAL A 4 14.22 -3.76 -6.51
CA VAL A 4 14.28 -4.71 -5.40
C VAL A 4 13.29 -5.83 -5.68
N SER A 5 13.55 -7.03 -5.14
CA SER A 5 12.62 -8.16 -5.30
C SER A 5 11.74 -8.30 -4.06
N LEU A 6 10.44 -8.46 -4.27
CA LEU A 6 9.52 -8.92 -3.23
C LEU A 6 9.80 -10.40 -2.88
N PRO A 7 9.32 -10.92 -1.75
CA PRO A 7 9.44 -12.34 -1.40
C PRO A 7 8.87 -13.29 -2.47
N SER A 8 7.90 -12.83 -3.26
CA SER A 8 7.35 -13.55 -4.42
C SER A 8 8.31 -13.71 -5.60
N GLY A 9 9.45 -13.02 -5.59
CA GLY A 9 10.39 -12.90 -6.72
C GLY A 9 10.06 -11.77 -7.69
N GLU A 10 8.93 -11.08 -7.53
CA GLU A 10 8.58 -9.95 -8.39
C GLU A 10 9.52 -8.76 -8.15
N ALA A 11 10.06 -8.21 -9.24
CA ALA A 11 10.93 -7.04 -9.19
C ALA A 11 10.11 -5.74 -9.22
N VAL A 12 10.29 -4.89 -8.22
CA VAL A 12 9.65 -3.57 -8.13
C VAL A 12 10.69 -2.46 -8.12
N ARG A 13 10.32 -1.25 -8.50
CA ARG A 13 11.23 -0.10 -8.43
C ARG A 13 11.60 0.20 -6.99
N ALA A 14 12.89 0.41 -6.73
CA ALA A 14 13.39 0.73 -5.39
C ALA A 14 13.03 2.18 -4.95
N LEU A 15 12.66 3.04 -5.89
CA LEU A 15 12.22 4.41 -5.67
C LEU A 15 10.82 4.57 -6.23
N GLY A 16 9.91 5.09 -5.42
CA GLY A 16 8.51 5.32 -5.76
C GLY A 16 8.04 6.72 -5.41
N GLN A 17 6.78 6.99 -5.72
CA GLN A 17 6.08 8.24 -5.46
C GLN A 17 5.09 8.03 -4.30
N GLY A 18 5.29 8.73 -3.18
CA GLY A 18 4.29 8.84 -2.12
C GLY A 18 3.33 9.98 -2.44
N THR A 19 2.05 9.77 -2.23
CA THR A 19 1.00 10.72 -2.62
C THR A 19 0.33 11.41 -1.43
N TRP A 20 0.81 11.20 -0.21
CA TRP A 20 0.25 11.87 0.96
C TRP A 20 0.35 13.39 0.82
N GLY A 21 -0.80 14.06 0.98
CA GLY A 21 -0.91 15.51 0.82
C GLY A 21 -1.29 15.98 -0.60
N LEU A 22 -1.31 15.08 -1.59
CA LEU A 22 -1.80 15.40 -2.93
C LEU A 22 -3.34 15.27 -3.01
N GLY A 23 -3.97 16.07 -3.89
CA GLY A 23 -5.41 16.00 -4.14
C GLY A 23 -6.29 16.52 -3.00
N ILE A 24 -5.73 17.26 -2.03
CA ILE A 24 -6.47 17.86 -0.92
C ILE A 24 -6.97 19.26 -1.29
N ASP A 25 -6.13 20.05 -1.96
CA ASP A 25 -6.48 21.39 -2.43
C ASP A 25 -6.98 21.34 -3.87
N PRO A 26 -8.26 21.65 -4.14
CA PRO A 26 -8.80 21.65 -5.50
C PRO A 26 -8.07 22.61 -6.45
N ALA A 27 -7.49 23.70 -5.95
CA ALA A 27 -6.73 24.63 -6.76
C ALA A 27 -5.43 24.03 -7.30
N ARG A 28 -4.86 23.04 -6.60
CA ARG A 28 -3.63 22.36 -6.98
C ARG A 28 -3.85 21.04 -7.73
N TRP A 29 -5.08 20.59 -7.88
CA TRP A 29 -5.42 19.27 -8.43
C TRP A 29 -4.68 18.98 -9.75
N ARG A 30 -4.71 19.92 -10.70
CA ARG A 30 -4.06 19.74 -12.01
C ARG A 30 -2.54 19.61 -11.90
N ASP A 31 -1.93 20.39 -11.03
CA ASP A 31 -0.49 20.38 -10.80
C ASP A 31 -0.07 19.07 -10.12
N ASP A 32 -0.86 18.62 -9.14
CA ASP A 32 -0.63 17.36 -8.44
C ASP A 32 -0.75 16.15 -9.40
N VAL A 33 -1.77 16.13 -10.28
CA VAL A 33 -1.90 15.11 -11.34
C VAL A 33 -0.69 15.14 -12.28
N ALA A 34 -0.26 16.34 -12.70
CA ALA A 34 0.89 16.51 -13.59
C ALA A 34 2.19 16.03 -12.92
N ALA A 35 2.36 16.28 -11.61
CA ALA A 35 3.52 15.83 -10.85
C ALA A 35 3.60 14.29 -10.81
N VAL A 36 2.49 13.59 -10.54
CA VAL A 36 2.46 12.13 -10.56
C VAL A 36 2.78 11.59 -11.96
N ARG A 37 2.20 12.16 -13.01
CA ARG A 37 2.48 11.77 -14.41
C ARG A 37 3.95 11.98 -14.79
N LEU A 38 4.53 13.12 -14.42
CA LEU A 38 5.96 13.36 -14.62
C LEU A 38 6.83 12.34 -13.93
N GLY A 39 6.48 11.97 -12.69
CA GLY A 39 7.17 10.89 -11.98
C GLY A 39 7.12 9.56 -12.74
N LEU A 40 5.96 9.19 -13.31
CA LEU A 40 5.83 8.02 -14.17
C LEU A 40 6.72 8.10 -15.41
N ASP A 41 6.78 9.26 -16.06
CA ASP A 41 7.62 9.50 -17.26
C ASP A 41 9.11 9.36 -16.93
N LEU A 42 9.49 9.71 -15.70
CA LEU A 42 10.85 9.54 -15.18
C LEU A 42 11.14 8.11 -14.69
N GLY A 43 10.16 7.20 -14.75
CA GLY A 43 10.28 5.79 -14.37
C GLY A 43 10.02 5.50 -12.89
N LEU A 44 9.43 6.44 -12.12
CA LEU A 44 8.97 6.23 -10.75
C LEU A 44 7.61 5.50 -10.78
N THR A 45 7.61 4.25 -11.21
CA THR A 45 6.39 3.48 -11.48
C THR A 45 5.76 2.82 -10.25
N LEU A 46 6.42 2.83 -9.08
CA LEU A 46 5.79 2.49 -7.82
C LEU A 46 5.05 3.73 -7.30
N VAL A 47 3.73 3.64 -7.14
CA VAL A 47 2.88 4.73 -6.63
C VAL A 47 2.19 4.27 -5.36
N ASP A 48 2.43 4.98 -4.26
CA ASP A 48 1.93 4.68 -2.92
C ASP A 48 0.86 5.68 -2.51
N THR A 49 -0.34 5.18 -2.21
CA THR A 49 -1.48 5.94 -1.70
C THR A 49 -2.14 5.22 -0.52
N ALA A 50 -3.26 5.73 -0.01
CA ALA A 50 -4.08 5.11 1.03
C ALA A 50 -5.51 5.66 1.02
N GLU A 51 -6.50 4.87 1.47
CA GLU A 51 -7.90 5.32 1.58
C GLU A 51 -8.06 6.51 2.54
N MET A 52 -7.17 6.66 3.53
CA MET A 52 -7.21 7.78 4.46
C MET A 52 -6.68 9.10 3.89
N TYR A 53 -5.92 9.08 2.81
CA TYR A 53 -5.32 10.31 2.29
C TYR A 53 -6.39 11.19 1.65
N GLY A 54 -6.61 12.37 2.24
CA GLY A 54 -7.66 13.29 1.82
C GLY A 54 -9.06 12.66 1.80
N ASP A 55 -9.34 11.72 2.72
CA ASP A 55 -10.61 10.97 2.77
C ASP A 55 -10.98 10.31 1.43
N GLY A 56 -9.96 9.89 0.68
CA GLY A 56 -10.09 9.22 -0.61
C GLY A 56 -9.85 10.12 -1.83
N SER A 57 -9.80 11.44 -1.69
CA SER A 57 -9.53 12.36 -2.82
C SER A 57 -8.16 12.10 -3.46
N THR A 58 -7.16 11.72 -2.65
CA THR A 58 -5.84 11.36 -3.16
C THR A 58 -5.90 10.09 -4.04
N GLU A 59 -6.70 9.09 -3.69
CA GLU A 59 -6.92 7.92 -4.57
C GLU A 59 -7.62 8.31 -5.87
N GLU A 60 -8.58 9.24 -5.85
CA GLU A 60 -9.23 9.76 -7.06
C GLU A 60 -8.23 10.48 -7.97
N LEU A 61 -7.35 11.30 -7.39
CA LEU A 61 -6.27 11.97 -8.11
C LEU A 61 -5.30 10.96 -8.74
N VAL A 62 -4.87 9.95 -7.98
CA VAL A 62 -4.00 8.89 -8.50
C VAL A 62 -4.69 8.15 -9.64
N GLY A 63 -5.98 7.81 -9.49
CA GLY A 63 -6.78 7.17 -10.55
C GLY A 63 -6.80 8.00 -11.85
N GLU A 64 -6.92 9.33 -11.76
CA GLU A 64 -6.81 10.22 -12.92
C GLU A 64 -5.38 10.24 -13.49
N ALA A 65 -4.37 10.29 -12.64
CA ALA A 65 -2.98 10.38 -13.06
C ALA A 65 -2.51 9.14 -13.84
N ILE A 66 -2.94 7.93 -13.40
CA ILE A 66 -2.53 6.65 -14.01
C ILE A 66 -3.45 6.20 -15.15
N ALA A 67 -4.47 6.99 -15.49
CA ALA A 67 -5.40 6.65 -16.58
C ALA A 67 -4.66 6.38 -17.89
N GLY A 68 -4.94 5.21 -18.51
CA GLY A 68 -4.26 4.74 -19.72
C GLY A 68 -2.86 4.15 -19.50
N ARG A 69 -2.35 4.14 -18.26
CA ARG A 69 -1.01 3.63 -17.92
C ARG A 69 -1.02 2.64 -16.74
N ARG A 70 -2.21 2.08 -16.40
CA ARG A 70 -2.36 1.20 -15.23
C ARG A 70 -1.37 0.03 -15.21
N ASP A 71 -1.08 -0.55 -16.37
CA ASP A 71 -0.18 -1.69 -16.49
C ASP A 71 1.31 -1.35 -16.32
N ASP A 72 1.67 -0.07 -16.43
CA ASP A 72 3.02 0.42 -16.17
C ASP A 72 3.27 0.66 -14.67
N VAL A 73 2.21 0.68 -13.84
CA VAL A 73 2.27 1.13 -12.45
C VAL A 73 2.18 -0.04 -11.48
N PHE A 74 3.11 -0.10 -10.52
CA PHE A 74 2.99 -0.90 -9.31
C PHE A 74 2.24 -0.05 -8.27
N LEU A 75 0.94 -0.31 -8.13
CA LEU A 75 0.01 0.51 -7.33
C LEU A 75 -0.16 -0.07 -5.93
N VAL A 76 0.14 0.76 -4.93
CA VAL A 76 0.01 0.44 -3.51
C VAL A 76 -1.10 1.28 -2.89
N SER A 77 -2.02 0.66 -2.15
CA SER A 77 -2.92 1.36 -1.26
C SER A 77 -3.02 0.66 0.10
N LYS A 78 -3.72 1.26 1.05
CA LYS A 78 -3.75 0.79 2.44
C LYS A 78 -5.16 0.86 3.02
N VAL A 79 -5.54 -0.19 3.76
CA VAL A 79 -6.78 -0.20 4.53
C VAL A 79 -6.60 0.52 5.87
N TYR A 80 -7.55 1.35 6.23
CA TYR A 80 -7.61 2.01 7.53
C TYR A 80 -7.86 0.98 8.65
N PRO A 81 -7.19 1.08 9.82
CA PRO A 81 -7.31 0.09 10.90
C PRO A 81 -8.74 -0.17 11.38
N HIS A 82 -9.63 0.82 11.33
CA HIS A 82 -11.03 0.63 11.73
C HIS A 82 -11.86 -0.18 10.71
N ASN A 83 -11.33 -0.39 9.49
CA ASN A 83 -11.88 -1.25 8.45
C ASN A 83 -11.16 -2.61 8.37
N ALA A 84 -10.35 -2.98 9.38
CA ALA A 84 -9.43 -4.11 9.27
C ALA A 84 -10.05 -5.48 9.63
N ASP A 85 -11.35 -5.57 9.93
CA ASP A 85 -12.03 -6.87 9.97
C ASP A 85 -12.20 -7.46 8.57
N ARG A 86 -12.50 -8.75 8.46
CA ARG A 86 -12.56 -9.47 7.18
C ARG A 86 -13.48 -8.81 6.15
N ARG A 87 -14.67 -8.37 6.57
CA ARG A 87 -15.63 -7.72 5.67
C ARG A 87 -15.23 -6.29 5.34
N GLY A 88 -14.74 -5.59 6.33
CA GLY A 88 -14.26 -4.21 6.22
C GLY A 88 -13.10 -4.08 5.25
N VAL A 89 -12.11 -4.97 5.32
CA VAL A 89 -10.97 -5.03 4.38
C VAL A 89 -11.45 -5.16 2.93
N VAL A 90 -12.39 -6.07 2.68
CA VAL A 90 -12.93 -6.27 1.32
C VAL A 90 -13.69 -5.04 0.85
N ALA A 91 -14.58 -4.50 1.68
CA ALA A 91 -15.37 -3.31 1.34
C ALA A 91 -14.49 -2.06 1.14
N ALA A 92 -13.45 -1.89 1.97
CA ALA A 92 -12.49 -0.79 1.85
C ALA A 92 -11.70 -0.90 0.53
N CYS A 93 -11.17 -2.08 0.21
CA CYS A 93 -10.49 -2.32 -1.06
C CYS A 93 -11.38 -1.98 -2.26
N GLU A 94 -12.64 -2.40 -2.25
CA GLU A 94 -13.58 -2.09 -3.32
C GLU A 94 -13.87 -0.59 -3.46
N ARG A 95 -13.91 0.15 -2.34
CA ARG A 95 -13.99 1.63 -2.39
C ARG A 95 -12.73 2.23 -3.02
N SER A 96 -11.55 1.76 -2.60
CA SER A 96 -10.26 2.20 -3.16
C SER A 96 -10.17 1.92 -4.65
N LEU A 97 -10.54 0.72 -5.12
CA LEU A 97 -10.56 0.37 -6.54
C LEU A 97 -11.47 1.28 -7.37
N ARG A 98 -12.65 1.65 -6.83
CA ARG A 98 -13.54 2.61 -7.51
C ARG A 98 -12.93 4.00 -7.64
N ARG A 99 -12.31 4.54 -6.56
CA ARG A 99 -11.65 5.85 -6.60
C ARG A 99 -10.44 5.85 -7.53
N LEU A 100 -9.65 4.79 -7.49
CA LEU A 100 -8.47 4.59 -8.35
C LEU A 100 -8.84 4.24 -9.81
N ARG A 101 -10.13 3.98 -10.11
CA ARG A 101 -10.63 3.61 -11.45
C ARG A 101 -9.89 2.41 -12.05
N THR A 102 -9.64 1.40 -11.22
CA THR A 102 -8.92 0.18 -11.61
C THR A 102 -9.61 -1.06 -11.02
N ASP A 103 -9.32 -2.21 -11.58
CA ASP A 103 -9.84 -3.51 -11.13
C ASP A 103 -8.93 -4.20 -10.11
N ARG A 104 -7.69 -3.74 -9.94
CA ARG A 104 -6.71 -4.39 -9.07
C ARG A 104 -5.73 -3.39 -8.42
N LEU A 105 -5.23 -3.77 -7.25
CA LEU A 105 -4.01 -3.23 -6.64
C LEU A 105 -2.87 -4.24 -6.79
N ASP A 106 -1.64 -3.75 -6.90
CA ASP A 106 -0.47 -4.62 -6.89
C ASP A 106 -0.10 -5.00 -5.46
N LEU A 107 -0.24 -4.06 -4.53
CA LEU A 107 0.03 -4.30 -3.11
C LEU A 107 -1.03 -3.59 -2.24
N TYR A 108 -1.62 -4.31 -1.29
CA TYR A 108 -2.57 -3.75 -0.34
C TYR A 108 -2.09 -3.97 1.10
N LEU A 109 -2.02 -2.91 1.89
CA LEU A 109 -1.42 -2.92 3.23
C LEU A 109 -2.45 -2.67 4.32
N LEU A 110 -2.29 -3.32 5.48
CA LEU A 110 -2.85 -2.80 6.73
C LEU A 110 -2.02 -1.57 7.13
N HIS A 111 -2.66 -0.39 7.26
CA HIS A 111 -1.96 0.88 7.44
C HIS A 111 -1.20 0.98 8.78
N TRP A 112 -1.77 0.43 9.86
CA TRP A 112 -1.18 0.15 11.17
C TRP A 112 -2.12 -0.78 11.95
N ARG A 113 -1.66 -1.29 13.09
CA ARG A 113 -2.47 -2.15 13.94
C ARG A 113 -3.72 -1.42 14.43
N GLY A 114 -4.88 -2.04 14.28
CA GLY A 114 -6.17 -1.62 14.83
C GLY A 114 -6.67 -2.53 15.93
N ALA A 115 -7.96 -2.44 16.22
CA ALA A 115 -8.64 -3.29 17.20
C ALA A 115 -9.01 -4.68 16.63
N ALA A 116 -9.10 -4.83 15.30
CA ALA A 116 -9.42 -6.10 14.67
C ALA A 116 -8.28 -7.12 14.88
N PRO A 117 -8.59 -8.40 15.20
CA PRO A 117 -7.58 -9.45 15.21
C PRO A 117 -6.90 -9.58 13.85
N PHE A 118 -5.61 -9.88 13.83
CA PHE A 118 -4.85 -10.02 12.58
C PHE A 118 -5.39 -11.13 11.67
N GLU A 119 -5.96 -12.18 12.26
CA GLU A 119 -6.61 -13.27 11.52
C GLU A 119 -7.76 -12.78 10.64
N GLU A 120 -8.53 -11.81 11.09
CA GLU A 120 -9.62 -11.22 10.32
C GLU A 120 -9.09 -10.43 9.12
N THR A 121 -8.07 -9.61 9.33
CA THR A 121 -7.42 -8.84 8.26
C THR A 121 -6.81 -9.78 7.21
N LEU A 122 -6.09 -10.83 7.67
CA LEU A 122 -5.48 -11.83 6.80
C LEU A 122 -6.53 -12.61 6.00
N ALA A 123 -7.66 -12.96 6.63
CA ALA A 123 -8.76 -13.61 5.93
C ALA A 123 -9.36 -12.70 4.83
N GLY A 124 -9.50 -11.39 5.09
CA GLY A 124 -9.93 -10.40 4.10
C GLY A 124 -8.93 -10.27 2.94
N PHE A 125 -7.63 -10.22 3.23
CA PHE A 125 -6.60 -10.21 2.19
C PHE A 125 -6.62 -11.49 1.34
N ALA A 126 -6.80 -12.66 1.96
CA ALA A 126 -6.91 -13.92 1.23
C ALA A 126 -8.14 -13.95 0.29
N ASP A 127 -9.28 -13.37 0.72
CA ASP A 127 -10.46 -13.22 -0.13
C ASP A 127 -10.19 -12.29 -1.34
N LEU A 128 -9.47 -11.19 -1.13
CA LEU A 128 -9.09 -10.23 -2.17
C LEU A 128 -8.08 -10.83 -3.16
N VAL A 129 -7.09 -11.58 -2.69
CA VAL A 129 -6.14 -12.30 -3.58
C VAL A 129 -6.89 -13.31 -4.44
N ARG A 130 -7.78 -14.11 -3.82
CA ARG A 130 -8.57 -15.14 -4.53
C ARG A 130 -9.48 -14.54 -5.60
N SER A 131 -10.01 -13.34 -5.35
CA SER A 131 -10.85 -12.61 -6.32
C SER A 131 -10.06 -11.80 -7.35
N GLY A 132 -8.73 -11.81 -7.28
CA GLY A 132 -7.85 -11.07 -8.19
C GLY A 132 -7.84 -9.55 -7.98
N LYS A 133 -8.44 -9.06 -6.88
CA LYS A 133 -8.49 -7.62 -6.58
C LYS A 133 -7.18 -7.07 -6.05
N ILE A 134 -6.35 -7.91 -5.42
CA ILE A 134 -4.98 -7.57 -5.03
C ILE A 134 -4.02 -8.68 -5.45
N ARG A 135 -2.78 -8.32 -5.78
CA ARG A 135 -1.74 -9.30 -6.13
C ARG A 135 -0.93 -9.72 -4.92
N HIS A 136 -0.56 -8.75 -4.11
CA HIS A 136 0.20 -8.93 -2.87
C HIS A 136 -0.47 -8.20 -1.72
N TYR A 137 -0.20 -8.63 -0.50
CA TYR A 137 -0.57 -7.92 0.72
C TYR A 137 0.61 -7.78 1.66
N GLY A 138 0.48 -6.86 2.59
CA GLY A 138 1.47 -6.62 3.61
C GLY A 138 0.92 -5.73 4.72
N VAL A 139 1.82 -5.15 5.47
CA VAL A 139 1.51 -4.30 6.60
C VAL A 139 2.30 -3.00 6.53
N SER A 140 1.96 -2.07 7.40
CA SER A 140 2.68 -0.83 7.59
C SER A 140 2.72 -0.50 9.09
N ASN A 141 3.82 0.08 9.54
CA ASN A 141 3.99 0.56 10.91
C ASN A 141 3.86 -0.50 12.03
N LEU A 142 4.08 -1.79 11.73
CA LEU A 142 4.15 -2.83 12.75
C LEU A 142 5.56 -2.92 13.33
N ASP A 143 5.67 -3.03 14.64
CA ASP A 143 6.93 -3.31 15.32
C ASP A 143 7.34 -4.79 15.23
N ALA A 144 8.51 -5.16 15.78
CA ALA A 144 9.02 -6.53 15.72
C ALA A 144 8.11 -7.53 16.46
N GLY A 145 7.50 -7.13 17.58
CA GLY A 145 6.56 -7.97 18.33
C GLY A 145 5.26 -8.20 17.57
N GLU A 146 4.71 -7.14 16.99
CA GLU A 146 3.51 -7.20 16.16
C GLU A 146 3.76 -7.99 14.87
N MET A 147 4.93 -7.87 14.26
CA MET A 147 5.33 -8.69 13.11
C MET A 147 5.46 -10.18 13.46
N ALA A 148 5.98 -10.50 14.64
CA ALA A 148 6.04 -11.89 15.12
C ALA A 148 4.63 -12.46 15.34
N GLU A 149 3.72 -11.68 15.96
CA GLU A 149 2.32 -12.07 16.12
C GLU A 149 1.66 -12.27 14.76
N TRP A 150 1.75 -11.28 13.86
CA TRP A 150 1.20 -11.33 12.50
C TRP A 150 1.68 -12.57 11.73
N SER A 151 3.01 -12.80 11.72
CA SER A 151 3.61 -13.92 10.99
C SER A 151 3.23 -15.29 11.53
N SER A 152 2.84 -15.38 12.80
CA SER A 152 2.36 -16.62 13.42
C SER A 152 0.95 -17.03 12.97
N LYS A 153 0.20 -16.09 12.35
CA LYS A 153 -1.17 -16.35 11.92
C LYS A 153 -1.24 -16.99 10.53
N PRO A 154 -2.31 -17.75 10.23
CA PRO A 154 -2.50 -18.30 8.89
C PRO A 154 -2.45 -17.23 7.80
N GLY A 155 -1.51 -17.36 6.86
CA GLY A 155 -1.26 -16.37 5.80
C GLY A 155 -0.24 -15.29 6.16
N GLY A 156 0.06 -15.06 7.45
CA GLY A 156 0.98 -14.00 7.87
C GLY A 156 2.39 -14.12 7.30
N ALA A 157 2.89 -15.32 7.12
CA ALA A 157 4.22 -15.58 6.54
C ALA A 157 4.33 -15.21 5.05
N ALA A 158 3.22 -15.02 4.34
CA ALA A 158 3.21 -14.61 2.92
C ALA A 158 3.21 -13.09 2.72
N THR A 159 3.44 -12.33 3.79
CA THR A 159 3.52 -10.86 3.78
C THR A 159 4.63 -10.36 2.86
N ALA A 160 4.27 -9.50 1.91
CA ALA A 160 5.22 -8.98 0.93
C ALA A 160 6.16 -7.90 1.51
N THR A 161 5.68 -7.12 2.48
CA THR A 161 6.45 -6.02 3.09
C THR A 161 5.82 -5.53 4.39
N ASN A 162 6.64 -4.86 5.20
CA ASN A 162 6.21 -3.93 6.24
C ASN A 162 6.74 -2.53 5.89
N GLN A 163 5.84 -1.62 5.50
CA GLN A 163 6.20 -0.25 5.15
C GLN A 163 6.33 0.59 6.43
N VAL A 164 7.52 1.09 6.71
CA VAL A 164 7.81 1.82 7.94
C VAL A 164 8.50 3.16 7.68
N LEU A 165 8.35 4.10 8.62
CA LEU A 165 9.09 5.35 8.59
C LEU A 165 10.59 5.08 8.86
N TYR A 166 11.41 5.33 7.84
CA TYR A 166 12.85 5.17 7.92
C TYR A 166 13.56 6.27 7.13
N ASN A 167 14.38 7.06 7.79
CA ASN A 167 15.20 8.11 7.18
C ASN A 167 16.39 8.44 8.09
N LEU A 168 17.24 9.38 7.68
CA LEU A 168 18.46 9.76 8.41
C LEU A 168 18.20 10.19 9.86
N MET A 169 17.03 10.75 10.18
CA MET A 169 16.64 11.21 11.53
C MET A 169 15.76 10.19 12.28
N ARG A 170 15.22 9.17 11.60
CA ARG A 170 14.30 8.17 12.15
C ARG A 170 14.85 6.78 11.87
N ARG A 171 15.76 6.33 12.72
CA ARG A 171 16.53 5.09 12.53
C ARG A 171 16.19 3.98 13.56
N GLY A 172 15.15 4.17 14.37
CA GLY A 172 14.78 3.22 15.43
C GLY A 172 14.58 1.79 14.95
N VAL A 173 14.06 1.61 13.73
CA VAL A 173 13.85 0.29 13.11
C VAL A 173 15.13 -0.54 12.92
N GLU A 174 16.32 0.07 13.02
CA GLU A 174 17.61 -0.63 12.90
C GLU A 174 17.93 -1.51 14.11
N TRP A 175 17.30 -1.23 15.28
CA TRP A 175 17.60 -1.92 16.51
C TRP A 175 17.05 -3.34 16.56
N ASP A 176 15.84 -3.54 16.08
CA ASP A 176 15.09 -4.79 16.19
C ASP A 176 14.38 -5.19 14.90
N LEU A 177 13.59 -4.30 14.29
CA LEU A 177 12.72 -4.63 13.16
C LEU A 177 13.50 -5.05 11.91
N LEU A 178 14.52 -4.28 11.48
CA LEU A 178 15.33 -4.66 10.32
C LEU A 178 16.14 -5.94 10.54
N PRO A 179 16.76 -6.18 11.71
CA PRO A 179 17.32 -7.49 12.05
C PRO A 179 16.29 -8.63 12.00
N TRP A 180 15.07 -8.40 12.52
CA TRP A 180 13.99 -9.38 12.49
C TRP A 180 13.54 -9.71 11.05
N CYS A 181 13.47 -8.72 10.17
CA CYS A 181 13.07 -8.91 8.76
C CYS A 181 14.10 -9.67 7.91
N ARG A 182 15.34 -9.82 8.36
CA ARG A 182 16.44 -10.54 7.65
C ARG A 182 16.41 -12.04 7.92
#